data_5c99afd1465b8ea6aa4fa60d557f060e
#
_entry.id   5c99afd1465b8ea6aa4fa60d557f060e
#
_cell.length_a   1.000
_cell.length_b   1.000
_cell.length_c   1.000
_cell.angle_alpha   90.00
_cell.angle_beta   90.00
_cell.angle_gamma   90.00
#
_symmetry.space_group_name_H-M   'P 1'
#
loop_
_entity.id
_entity.type
_entity.pdbx_description
1 polymer ?
#
loop_
_entity_poly.entity_id
_entity_poly.type
_entity_poly.pdbx_seq_one_letter_code
_entity_poly.pdbx_strand_id
1 'polypeptide(L)'
;MATPPLMLAIATTSAVVTLVTGVSAARPTQNTPVGQIAYNRVCKVCHGAEGRGDAAPRLVPFERSVEELLGIVRDGRGDMPPQSQRTISDDEVTAVVAYLTSLRGTPRRAP
;
A
#
# COMPACT_ATOMS: atom_id res chain seq x y z
N MET A 1 -64.17 15.86 54.00
CA MET A 1 -62.96 16.46 53.41
C MET A 1 -62.09 15.34 53.06
N ALA A 2 -62.06 14.97 51.81
CA ALA A 2 -61.21 13.87 51.28
C ALA A 2 -60.06 14.50 50.50
N THR A 3 -58.84 14.28 50.96
CA THR A 3 -57.60 14.60 50.26
C THR A 3 -57.31 13.57 49.20
N PRO A 4 -57.04 13.93 47.94
CA PRO A 4 -56.64 12.98 46.92
C PRO A 4 -55.18 12.62 47.11
N PRO A 5 -54.76 11.35 46.80
CA PRO A 5 -53.41 10.95 46.86
C PRO A 5 -52.62 11.46 45.66
N LEU A 6 -51.45 11.98 45.96
CA LEU A 6 -50.47 12.45 45.01
C LEU A 6 -49.88 11.25 44.24
N MET A 7 -50.25 11.13 42.98
CA MET A 7 -49.63 10.12 42.08
C MET A 7 -48.25 10.58 41.69
N LEU A 8 -47.22 9.92 42.24
CA LEU A 8 -45.82 10.13 41.88
C LEU A 8 -45.54 9.39 40.57
N ALA A 9 -45.45 10.12 39.48
CA ALA A 9 -45.06 9.55 38.19
C ALA A 9 -43.55 9.36 38.18
N ILE A 10 -43.11 8.12 38.19
CA ILE A 10 -41.71 7.74 38.00
C ILE A 10 -41.45 7.73 36.52
N ALA A 11 -40.77 8.77 36.02
CA ALA A 11 -40.26 8.80 34.64
C ALA A 11 -38.99 7.95 34.57
N THR A 12 -39.09 6.77 33.98
CA THR A 12 -37.92 5.94 33.65
C THR A 12 -37.30 6.47 32.36
N THR A 13 -36.23 7.22 32.48
CA THR A 13 -35.40 7.61 31.35
C THR A 13 -34.56 6.41 30.94
N SER A 14 -34.95 5.73 29.85
CA SER A 14 -34.13 4.73 29.20
C SER A 14 -32.99 5.42 28.48
N ALA A 15 -31.79 5.31 29.03
CA ALA A 15 -30.57 5.71 28.33
C ALA A 15 -30.25 4.66 27.23
N VAL A 16 -30.47 5.05 25.98
CA VAL A 16 -30.01 4.27 24.84
C VAL A 16 -28.52 4.49 24.69
N VAL A 17 -27.74 3.53 25.14
CA VAL A 17 -26.29 3.49 24.87
C VAL A 17 -26.10 2.99 23.46
N THR A 18 -25.91 3.88 22.51
CA THR A 18 -25.44 3.54 21.16
C THR A 18 -23.98 3.17 21.22
N LEU A 19 -23.69 1.86 21.19
CA LEU A 19 -22.33 1.37 20.94
C LEU A 19 -21.98 1.71 19.50
N VAL A 20 -21.18 2.74 19.29
CA VAL A 20 -20.51 2.99 18.02
C VAL A 20 -19.35 2.00 17.95
N THR A 21 -19.59 0.84 17.35
CA THR A 21 -18.51 -0.05 16.96
C THR A 21 -17.75 0.61 15.83
N GLY A 22 -16.63 1.24 16.17
CA GLY A 22 -15.68 1.76 15.19
C GLY A 22 -15.15 0.59 14.37
N VAL A 23 -15.71 0.39 13.18
CA VAL A 23 -15.11 -0.50 12.18
C VAL A 23 -13.83 0.18 11.73
N SER A 24 -12.71 -0.22 12.32
CA SER A 24 -11.39 0.14 11.80
C SER A 24 -11.24 -0.60 10.47
N ALA A 25 -11.66 0.05 9.39
CA ALA A 25 -11.37 -0.43 8.06
C ALA A 25 -9.84 -0.39 7.90
N ALA A 26 -9.19 -1.55 7.99
CA ALA A 26 -7.83 -1.70 7.54
C ALA A 26 -7.79 -1.18 6.11
N ARG A 27 -7.07 -0.07 5.88
CA ARG A 27 -6.83 0.42 4.52
C ARG A 27 -6.15 -0.72 3.77
N PRO A 28 -6.75 -1.25 2.71
CA PRO A 28 -6.02 -2.15 1.85
C PRO A 28 -4.79 -1.38 1.39
N THR A 29 -3.63 -1.99 1.46
CA THR A 29 -2.40 -1.49 0.87
C THR A 29 -2.59 -1.52 -0.65
N GLN A 30 -3.29 -0.52 -1.18
CA GLN A 30 -3.76 -0.45 -2.58
C GLN A 30 -2.62 -0.34 -3.58
N ASN A 31 -1.40 -0.13 -3.10
CA ASN A 31 -0.25 0.11 -3.97
C ASN A 31 0.44 -1.17 -4.45
N THR A 32 0.27 -2.30 -3.77
CA THR A 32 0.95 -3.55 -4.16
C THR A 32 0.50 -4.07 -5.52
N PRO A 33 -0.81 -4.15 -5.84
CA PRO A 33 -1.25 -4.56 -7.17
C PRO A 33 -0.82 -3.58 -8.27
N VAL A 34 -0.93 -2.28 -8.01
CA VAL A 34 -0.52 -1.24 -8.98
C VAL A 34 0.99 -1.29 -9.21
N GLY A 35 1.78 -1.40 -8.16
CA GLY A 35 3.23 -1.52 -8.25
C GLY A 35 3.67 -2.77 -8.99
N GLN A 36 3.03 -3.89 -8.77
CA GLN A 36 3.31 -5.13 -9.50
C GLN A 36 2.99 -5.01 -10.99
N ILE A 37 1.86 -4.40 -11.33
CA ILE A 37 1.47 -4.17 -12.72
C ILE A 37 2.48 -3.24 -13.42
N ALA A 38 2.83 -2.12 -12.80
CA ALA A 38 3.79 -1.17 -13.34
C ALA A 38 5.19 -1.81 -13.47
N TYR A 39 5.64 -2.54 -12.46
CA TYR A 39 6.88 -3.30 -12.50
C TYR A 39 6.91 -4.30 -13.66
N ASN A 40 5.88 -5.11 -13.80
CA ASN A 40 5.79 -6.12 -14.85
C ASN A 40 5.75 -5.50 -16.26
N ARG A 41 5.18 -4.32 -16.38
CA ARG A 41 5.10 -3.59 -17.67
C ARG A 41 6.43 -2.97 -18.08
N VAL A 42 7.18 -2.40 -17.14
CA VAL A 42 8.35 -1.55 -17.45
C VAL A 42 9.68 -2.17 -17.01
N CYS A 43 9.75 -2.74 -15.82
CA CYS A 43 11.01 -3.13 -15.19
C CYS A 43 11.39 -4.59 -15.44
N LYS A 44 10.38 -5.46 -15.47
CA LYS A 44 10.55 -6.92 -15.52
C LYS A 44 11.36 -7.39 -16.73
N VAL A 45 11.24 -6.74 -17.86
CA VAL A 45 11.90 -7.15 -19.11
C VAL A 45 13.42 -7.26 -18.96
N CYS A 46 14.02 -6.41 -18.10
CA CYS A 46 15.44 -6.43 -17.80
C CYS A 46 15.77 -7.01 -16.42
N HIS A 47 14.97 -6.67 -15.40
CA HIS A 47 15.24 -7.03 -14.00
C HIS A 47 14.63 -8.37 -13.56
N GLY A 48 13.94 -9.07 -14.46
CA GLY A 48 13.35 -10.37 -14.20
C GLY A 48 12.10 -10.35 -13.34
N ALA A 49 11.48 -11.50 -13.18
CA ALA A 49 10.30 -11.64 -12.34
C ALA A 49 10.64 -11.28 -10.89
N GLU A 50 9.77 -10.49 -10.26
CA GLU A 50 9.90 -10.08 -8.85
C GLU A 50 11.27 -9.44 -8.51
N GLY A 51 11.93 -8.80 -9.48
CA GLY A 51 13.21 -8.14 -9.27
C GLY A 51 14.37 -9.08 -8.94
N ARG A 52 14.31 -10.32 -9.36
CA ARG A 52 15.33 -11.32 -9.06
C ARG A 52 16.60 -11.20 -9.92
N GLY A 53 16.56 -10.37 -10.95
CA GLY A 53 17.62 -10.19 -11.91
C GLY A 53 17.45 -11.07 -13.14
N ASP A 54 17.95 -10.58 -14.27
CA ASP A 54 18.02 -11.27 -15.54
C ASP A 54 19.12 -10.57 -16.38
N ALA A 55 18.78 -9.89 -17.48
CA ALA A 55 19.72 -9.08 -18.25
C ALA A 55 20.28 -7.90 -17.46
N ALA A 56 19.52 -7.40 -16.48
CA ALA A 56 19.92 -6.35 -15.55
C ALA A 56 20.08 -6.89 -14.12
N PRO A 57 20.76 -6.15 -13.22
CA PRO A 57 21.01 -6.58 -11.87
C PRO A 57 19.73 -6.84 -11.06
N ARG A 58 19.88 -7.73 -10.08
CA ARG A 58 18.87 -8.01 -9.07
C ARG A 58 18.51 -6.76 -8.28
N LEU A 59 17.21 -6.55 -8.02
CA LEU A 59 16.68 -5.45 -7.24
C LEU A 59 16.28 -5.84 -5.81
N VAL A 60 15.98 -7.10 -5.57
CA VAL A 60 15.46 -7.58 -4.27
C VAL A 60 16.58 -8.26 -3.47
N PRO A 61 16.78 -7.98 -2.18
CA PRO A 61 15.99 -7.07 -1.35
C PRO A 61 16.13 -5.61 -1.77
N PHE A 62 15.01 -4.87 -1.77
CA PHE A 62 14.99 -3.48 -2.21
C PHE A 62 15.12 -2.53 -1.01
N GLU A 63 16.12 -1.65 -1.05
CA GLU A 63 16.51 -0.79 0.06
C GLU A 63 16.59 0.69 -0.29
N ARG A 64 16.21 1.06 -1.52
CA ARG A 64 16.25 2.46 -1.96
C ARG A 64 14.97 3.18 -1.58
N SER A 65 15.09 4.50 -1.39
CA SER A 65 13.93 5.38 -1.21
C SER A 65 13.18 5.60 -2.54
N VAL A 66 11.98 6.19 -2.45
CA VAL A 66 11.21 6.60 -3.63
C VAL A 66 11.98 7.64 -4.44
N GLU A 67 12.58 8.62 -3.76
CA GLU A 67 13.35 9.70 -4.40
C GLU A 67 14.55 9.17 -5.16
N GLU A 68 15.29 8.22 -4.58
CA GLU A 68 16.43 7.59 -5.25
C GLU A 68 15.98 6.81 -6.48
N LEU A 69 14.90 6.05 -6.39
CA LEU A 69 14.39 5.31 -7.55
C LEU A 69 13.85 6.25 -8.62
N LEU A 70 13.15 7.33 -8.23
CA LEU A 70 12.69 8.35 -9.18
C LEU A 70 13.87 8.94 -9.96
N GLY A 71 14.94 9.34 -9.27
CA GLY A 71 16.13 9.85 -9.93
C GLY A 71 16.70 8.86 -10.94
N ILE A 72 16.87 7.60 -10.56
CA ILE A 72 17.40 6.57 -11.44
C ILE A 72 16.48 6.33 -12.64
N VAL A 73 15.18 6.28 -12.42
CA VAL A 73 14.19 6.02 -13.48
C VAL A 73 14.15 7.19 -14.48
N ARG A 74 14.24 8.43 -14.00
CA ARG A 74 14.17 9.62 -14.87
C ARG A 74 15.48 9.88 -15.62
N ASP A 75 16.61 9.70 -14.98
CA ASP A 75 17.92 9.97 -15.55
C ASP A 75 18.53 8.79 -16.29
N GLY A 76 18.07 7.58 -15.98
CA GLY A 76 18.74 6.36 -16.40
C GLY A 76 19.99 6.09 -15.55
N ARG A 77 20.56 4.92 -15.68
CA ARG A 77 21.80 4.55 -15.00
C ARG A 77 22.52 3.41 -15.71
N GLY A 78 23.76 3.65 -16.15
CA GLY A 78 24.48 2.65 -16.94
C GLY A 78 23.70 2.26 -18.19
N ASP A 79 23.47 0.99 -18.40
CA ASP A 79 22.68 0.47 -19.53
C ASP A 79 21.17 0.63 -19.35
N MET A 80 20.71 1.08 -18.18
CA MET A 80 19.30 1.36 -17.94
C MET A 80 18.92 2.68 -18.60
N PRO A 81 18.01 2.67 -19.60
CA PRO A 81 17.59 3.91 -20.24
C PRO A 81 16.70 4.75 -19.36
N PRO A 82 16.70 6.07 -19.50
CA PRO A 82 15.76 6.94 -18.80
C PRO A 82 14.33 6.65 -19.23
N GLN A 83 13.42 6.69 -18.27
CA GLN A 83 12.00 6.48 -18.47
C GLN A 83 11.22 7.76 -18.26
N SER A 84 10.35 8.11 -19.20
CA SER A 84 9.49 9.29 -19.08
C SER A 84 8.30 9.04 -18.16
N GLN A 85 7.65 10.11 -17.73
CA GLN A 85 6.39 10.03 -17.00
C GLN A 85 5.24 9.39 -17.79
N ARG A 86 5.33 9.37 -19.12
CA ARG A 86 4.36 8.67 -19.98
C ARG A 86 4.56 7.16 -19.97
N THR A 87 5.80 6.72 -19.77
CA THR A 87 6.14 5.29 -19.68
C THR A 87 5.77 4.74 -18.30
N ILE A 88 6.12 5.48 -17.24
CA ILE A 88 5.81 5.17 -15.85
C ILE A 88 5.68 6.47 -15.07
N SER A 89 4.54 6.70 -14.45
CA SER A 89 4.30 7.91 -13.64
C SER A 89 5.06 7.87 -12.31
N ASP A 90 5.19 9.01 -11.63
CA ASP A 90 5.82 9.09 -10.32
C ASP A 90 5.04 8.29 -9.26
N ASP A 91 3.70 8.28 -9.35
CA ASP A 91 2.86 7.47 -8.47
C ASP A 91 3.07 5.97 -8.71
N GLU A 92 3.23 5.56 -9.96
CA GLU A 92 3.55 4.17 -10.30
C GLU A 92 4.94 3.78 -9.80
N VAL A 93 5.94 4.67 -9.87
CA VAL A 93 7.28 4.42 -9.30
C VAL A 93 7.18 4.26 -7.78
N THR A 94 6.41 5.11 -7.11
CA THR A 94 6.14 4.98 -5.67
C THR A 94 5.52 3.62 -5.34
N ALA A 95 4.55 3.19 -6.12
CA ALA A 95 3.92 1.88 -5.96
C ALA A 95 4.89 0.71 -6.25
N VAL A 96 5.81 0.87 -7.20
CA VAL A 96 6.88 -0.11 -7.48
C VAL A 96 7.82 -0.25 -6.28
N VAL A 97 8.19 0.85 -5.62
CA VAL A 97 9.00 0.78 -4.38
C VAL A 97 8.27 -0.04 -3.32
N ALA A 98 6.99 0.22 -3.09
CA ALA A 98 6.19 -0.54 -2.14
C ALA A 98 6.11 -2.03 -2.51
N TYR A 99 5.91 -2.34 -3.78
CA TYR A 99 5.88 -3.71 -4.28
C TYR A 99 7.21 -4.43 -4.06
N LEU A 100 8.33 -3.85 -4.50
CA LEU A 100 9.66 -4.46 -4.34
C LEU A 100 10.04 -4.61 -2.86
N THR A 101 9.68 -3.66 -2.02
CA THR A 101 9.90 -3.72 -0.58
C THR A 101 9.10 -4.86 0.06
N SER A 102 7.89 -5.12 -0.42
CA SER A 102 7.04 -6.21 0.07
C SER A 102 7.63 -7.61 -0.22
N LEU A 103 8.52 -7.71 -1.21
CA LEU A 103 9.19 -8.95 -1.58
C LEU A 103 10.40 -9.30 -0.67
N ARG A 104 10.69 -8.46 0.32
CA ARG A 104 11.70 -8.76 1.35
C ARG A 104 11.32 -10.03 2.09
N GLY A 105 12.24 -10.96 2.14
CA GLY A 105 12.08 -12.18 2.91
C GLY A 105 11.35 -13.31 2.20
N THR A 106 11.01 -13.20 0.92
CA THR A 106 10.71 -14.40 0.14
C THR A 106 12.00 -15.23 0.03
N PRO A 107 12.07 -16.39 0.72
CA PRO A 107 13.25 -17.24 0.60
C PRO A 107 13.45 -17.58 -0.87
N ARG A 108 14.69 -17.49 -1.34
CA ARG A 108 15.02 -18.08 -2.62
C ARG A 108 14.56 -19.56 -2.57
N ARG A 109 13.47 -19.88 -3.27
CA ARG A 109 13.14 -21.29 -3.46
C ARG A 109 14.36 -21.90 -4.14
N ALA A 110 15.06 -22.75 -3.40
CA ALA A 110 16.17 -23.50 -3.96
C ALA A 110 15.67 -24.26 -5.20
N PRO A 111 16.49 -24.42 -6.24
CA PRO A 111 16.11 -25.16 -7.43
C PRO A 111 15.75 -26.61 -7.08
#